data_0c1e2943c1c1dd3eb233ec54b92f1771
#
_entry.id   0c1e2943c1c1dd3eb233ec54b92f1771
#
_cell.length_a   1.000
_cell.length_b   1.000
_cell.length_c   1.000
_cell.angle_alpha   90.00
_cell.angle_beta   90.00
_cell.angle_gamma   90.00
#
_symmetry.space_group_name_H-M   'P 1'
#
loop_
_entity.id
_entity.type
_entity.pdbx_description
1 polymer ?
#
loop_
_entity_poly.entity_id
_entity_poly.type
_entity_poly.pdbx_seq_one_letter_code
_entity_poly.pdbx_strand_id
1 'polypeptide(L)'
;MHTDTHDTFDIEFPLSEHTEDSVRVHQLLSTVLNSIAHDLKIVGAVSNGDILQALSMALAVRTRMVYAPEQTMRAIVADLVDSTLAASYAAKRESGPAGHG
;
A
#
# COMPACT_ATOMS: atom_id res chain seq x y z
N MET A 1 -4.36 4.35 11.20
CA MET A 1 -5.48 4.03 10.31
C MET A 1 -5.59 2.51 10.19
N HIS A 2 -6.79 2.01 10.36
CA HIS A 2 -7.05 0.57 10.38
C HIS A 2 -7.64 0.13 9.04
N THR A 3 -7.10 -0.92 8.46
CA THR A 3 -7.51 -1.36 7.11
C THR A 3 -7.52 -2.88 7.00
N ASP A 4 -8.64 -3.41 6.55
CA ASP A 4 -8.75 -4.80 6.14
C ASP A 4 -8.34 -4.91 4.68
N THR A 5 -7.60 -5.95 4.35
CA THR A 5 -7.17 -6.21 2.98
C THR A 5 -7.93 -7.40 2.42
N HIS A 6 -7.86 -7.56 1.09
CA HIS A 6 -8.48 -8.70 0.42
C HIS A 6 -7.82 -10.02 0.79
N ASP A 7 -6.61 -10.00 1.31
CA ASP A 7 -5.87 -11.20 1.67
C ASP A 7 -5.91 -11.52 3.16
N THR A 8 -6.97 -11.05 3.84
CA THR A 8 -7.21 -11.44 5.23
C THR A 8 -6.21 -10.88 6.23
N PHE A 9 -5.65 -9.72 5.94
CA PHE A 9 -4.85 -8.98 6.90
C PHE A 9 -5.68 -7.85 7.49
N ASP A 10 -5.54 -7.67 8.78
CA ASP A 10 -6.11 -6.55 9.51
C ASP A 10 -4.94 -5.70 9.98
N ILE A 11 -4.68 -4.61 9.28
CA ILE A 11 -3.46 -3.83 9.46
C ILE A 11 -3.76 -2.48 10.09
N GLU A 12 -3.05 -2.17 11.16
CA GLU A 12 -3.07 -0.86 11.79
C GLU A 12 -1.91 -0.05 11.22
N PHE A 13 -2.20 0.81 10.26
CA PHE A 13 -1.17 1.65 9.65
C PHE A 13 -0.93 2.92 10.46
N PRO A 14 0.34 3.25 10.76
CA PRO A 14 0.65 4.55 11.33
C PRO A 14 0.44 5.62 10.27
N LEU A 15 -0.12 6.77 10.67
CA LEU A 15 -0.28 7.89 9.75
C LEU A 15 0.91 8.82 9.86
N SER A 16 1.37 9.30 8.70
CA SER A 16 2.44 10.28 8.63
C SER A 16 1.98 11.62 9.20
N GLU A 17 2.92 12.40 9.72
CA GLU A 17 2.67 13.78 10.12
C GLU A 17 2.24 14.65 8.94
N HIS A 18 2.51 14.20 7.72
CA HIS A 18 2.11 14.90 6.49
C HIS A 18 0.69 14.54 6.05
N THR A 19 0.02 13.61 6.73
CA THR A 19 -1.33 13.22 6.38
C THR A 19 -2.33 14.26 6.89
N GLU A 20 -3.15 14.79 5.98
CA GLU A 20 -4.13 15.81 6.31
C GLU A 20 -5.53 15.25 6.48
N ASP A 21 -5.88 14.21 5.72
CA ASP A 21 -7.23 13.65 5.71
C ASP A 21 -7.15 12.12 5.68
N SER A 22 -7.27 11.51 6.86
CA SER A 22 -7.15 10.06 7.00
C SER A 22 -8.27 9.31 6.30
N VAL A 23 -9.45 9.89 6.21
CA VAL A 23 -10.59 9.26 5.50
C VAL A 23 -10.29 9.17 4.01
N ARG A 24 -9.75 10.23 3.43
CA ARG A 24 -9.37 10.24 2.01
C ARG A 24 -8.22 9.27 1.74
N VAL A 25 -7.27 9.16 2.64
CA VAL A 25 -6.18 8.17 2.52
C VAL A 25 -6.75 6.76 2.46
N HIS A 26 -7.71 6.46 3.34
CA HIS A 26 -8.34 5.15 3.35
C HIS A 26 -9.11 4.87 2.05
N GLN A 27 -9.85 5.87 1.55
CA GLN A 27 -10.59 5.74 0.31
C GLN A 27 -9.66 5.52 -0.89
N LEU A 28 -8.55 6.25 -0.94
CA LEU A 28 -7.55 6.09 -2.00
C LEU A 28 -6.91 4.70 -1.96
N LEU A 29 -6.58 4.23 -0.76
CA LEU A 29 -6.03 2.87 -0.60
C LEU A 29 -7.03 1.84 -1.12
N SER A 30 -8.29 1.95 -0.73
CA SER A 30 -9.34 1.03 -1.22
C SER A 30 -9.46 1.07 -2.73
N THR A 31 -9.41 2.26 -3.32
CA THR A 31 -9.45 2.43 -4.78
C THR A 31 -8.30 1.69 -5.45
N VAL A 32 -7.07 1.86 -4.93
CA VAL A 32 -5.90 1.20 -5.50
C VAL A 32 -6.03 -0.33 -5.40
N LEU A 33 -6.36 -0.84 -4.23
CA LEU A 33 -6.46 -2.29 -4.02
C LEU A 33 -7.59 -2.91 -4.84
N ASN A 34 -8.75 -2.24 -4.89
CA ASN A 34 -9.89 -2.72 -5.67
C ASN A 34 -9.61 -2.67 -7.16
N SER A 35 -8.91 -1.65 -7.64
CA SER A 35 -8.53 -1.54 -9.05
C SER A 35 -7.62 -2.67 -9.47
N ILE A 36 -6.65 -3.01 -8.63
CA ILE A 36 -5.74 -4.13 -8.90
C ILE A 36 -6.53 -5.43 -8.92
N ALA A 37 -7.37 -5.67 -7.92
CA ALA A 37 -8.18 -6.89 -7.85
C ALA A 37 -9.08 -7.03 -9.07
N HIS A 38 -9.70 -5.94 -9.50
CA HIS A 38 -10.56 -5.92 -10.68
C HIS A 38 -9.77 -6.24 -11.95
N ASP A 39 -8.61 -5.62 -12.12
CA ASP A 39 -7.75 -5.86 -13.26
C ASP A 39 -7.33 -7.33 -13.36
N LEU A 40 -6.92 -7.92 -12.24
CA LEU A 40 -6.52 -9.32 -12.21
C LEU A 40 -7.67 -10.25 -12.59
N LYS A 41 -8.90 -9.88 -12.22
CA LYS A 41 -10.07 -10.67 -12.51
C LYS A 41 -10.46 -10.59 -13.99
N ILE A 42 -10.37 -9.42 -14.61
CA ILE A 42 -10.82 -9.17 -15.98
C ILE A 42 -9.74 -9.48 -17.01
N VAL A 43 -8.52 -8.99 -16.78
CA VAL A 43 -7.41 -9.13 -17.73
C VAL A 43 -6.68 -10.44 -17.52
N GLY A 44 -6.46 -10.83 -16.28
CA GLY A 44 -5.78 -12.07 -15.93
C GLY A 44 -4.72 -11.88 -14.87
N ALA A 45 -4.29 -12.98 -14.30
CA ALA A 45 -3.32 -12.97 -13.21
C ALA A 45 -1.93 -12.57 -13.73
N VAL A 46 -1.19 -11.85 -12.87
CA VAL A 46 0.23 -11.55 -13.10
C VAL A 46 0.98 -11.86 -11.82
N SER A 47 2.31 -11.88 -11.88
CA SER A 47 3.10 -12.18 -10.68
C SER A 47 3.03 -11.04 -9.67
N ASN A 48 3.21 -11.38 -8.40
CA ASN A 48 3.30 -10.36 -7.35
C ASN A 48 4.45 -9.40 -7.60
N GLY A 49 5.55 -9.89 -8.17
CA GLY A 49 6.68 -9.03 -8.52
C GLY A 49 6.31 -7.95 -9.52
N ASP A 50 5.48 -8.30 -10.51
CA ASP A 50 5.01 -7.33 -11.51
C ASP A 50 4.08 -6.30 -10.89
N ILE A 51 3.21 -6.73 -9.97
CA ILE A 51 2.33 -5.82 -9.25
C ILE A 51 3.15 -4.83 -8.42
N LEU A 52 4.12 -5.34 -7.68
CA LEU A 52 5.01 -4.48 -6.87
C LEU A 52 5.80 -3.52 -7.73
N GLN A 53 6.27 -3.97 -8.89
CA GLN A 53 6.98 -3.09 -9.83
C GLN A 53 6.08 -1.95 -10.28
N ALA A 54 4.85 -2.26 -10.67
CA ALA A 54 3.90 -1.24 -11.12
C ALA A 54 3.57 -0.25 -10.00
N LEU A 55 3.37 -0.73 -8.79
CA LEU A 55 3.08 0.13 -7.64
C LEU A 55 4.26 1.04 -7.30
N SER A 56 5.49 0.52 -7.38
CA SER A 56 6.66 1.35 -7.10
C SER A 56 6.85 2.43 -8.17
N MET A 57 6.58 2.10 -9.43
CA MET A 57 6.62 3.09 -10.52
C MET A 57 5.55 4.16 -10.34
N ALA A 58 4.33 3.76 -9.96
CA ALA A 58 3.26 4.71 -9.67
C ALA A 58 3.64 5.65 -8.51
N LEU A 59 4.23 5.10 -7.46
CA LEU A 59 4.72 5.89 -6.34
C LEU A 59 5.79 6.88 -6.79
N ALA A 60 6.72 6.45 -7.62
CA ALA A 60 7.78 7.32 -8.14
C ALA A 60 7.21 8.47 -8.95
N VAL A 61 6.25 8.18 -9.84
CA VAL A 61 5.60 9.20 -10.65
C VAL A 61 4.88 10.23 -9.76
N ARG A 62 4.09 9.76 -8.81
CA ARG A 62 3.38 10.66 -7.90
C ARG A 62 4.33 11.49 -7.06
N THR A 63 5.43 10.91 -6.62
CA THR A 63 6.46 11.62 -5.86
C THR A 63 7.07 12.74 -6.70
N ARG A 64 7.37 12.45 -7.96
CA ARG A 64 7.98 13.43 -8.86
C ARG A 64 7.06 14.63 -9.16
N MET A 65 5.76 14.46 -8.99
CA MET A 65 4.79 15.54 -9.19
C MET A 65 4.76 16.55 -8.03
N VAL A 66 5.43 16.24 -6.92
CA VAL A 66 5.51 17.15 -5.77
C VAL A 66 6.66 18.13 -5.98
N TYR A 67 6.41 19.42 -5.74
CA TYR A 67 7.44 20.46 -5.81
C TYR A 67 8.21 20.49 -4.50
N ALA A 68 9.31 19.75 -4.46
CA ALA A 68 10.20 19.70 -3.30
C ALA A 68 11.55 19.17 -3.76
N PRO A 69 12.64 19.42 -3.01
CA PRO A 69 13.94 18.88 -3.35
C PRO A 69 13.94 17.36 -3.35
N GLU A 70 14.69 16.77 -4.28
CA GLU A 70 14.75 15.32 -4.42
C GLU A 70 15.12 14.63 -3.11
N GLN A 71 16.13 15.14 -2.40
CA GLN A 71 16.59 14.53 -1.14
C GLN A 71 15.49 14.50 -0.09
N THR A 72 14.70 15.57 0.00
CA THR A 72 13.58 15.64 0.92
C THR A 72 12.52 14.59 0.59
N MET A 73 12.19 14.47 -0.69
CA MET A 73 11.18 13.50 -1.12
C MET A 73 11.66 12.06 -0.95
N ARG A 74 12.93 11.79 -1.22
CA ARG A 74 13.48 10.45 -0.98
C ARG A 74 13.38 10.05 0.48
N ALA A 75 13.68 10.98 1.39
CA ALA A 75 13.58 10.70 2.82
C ALA A 75 12.14 10.45 3.26
N ILE A 76 11.20 11.27 2.80
CA ILE A 76 9.79 11.11 3.14
C ILE A 76 9.24 9.77 2.62
N VAL A 77 9.52 9.45 1.36
CA VAL A 77 9.01 8.21 0.75
C VAL A 77 9.63 6.98 1.41
N ALA A 78 10.93 7.03 1.71
CA ALA A 78 11.59 5.91 2.40
C ALA A 78 10.96 5.66 3.77
N ASP A 79 10.68 6.72 4.52
CA ASP A 79 10.06 6.61 5.83
C ASP A 79 8.62 6.07 5.73
N LEU A 80 7.84 6.57 4.78
CA LEU A 80 6.49 6.09 4.54
C LEU A 80 6.47 4.59 4.21
N VAL A 81 7.33 4.17 3.28
CA VAL A 81 7.39 2.77 2.87
C VAL A 81 7.84 1.88 4.02
N ASP A 82 8.87 2.30 4.75
CA ASP A 82 9.39 1.52 5.87
C ASP A 82 8.35 1.33 6.97
N SER A 83 7.68 2.42 7.38
CA SER A 83 6.69 2.35 8.45
C SER A 83 5.46 1.54 8.06
N THR A 84 5.01 1.63 6.79
CA THR A 84 3.87 0.85 6.34
C THR A 84 4.23 -0.63 6.19
N LEU A 85 5.43 -0.96 5.73
CA LEU A 85 5.89 -2.35 5.68
C LEU A 85 5.98 -2.94 7.09
N ALA A 86 6.53 -2.19 8.04
CA ALA A 86 6.62 -2.66 9.42
C ALA A 86 5.23 -2.97 9.99
N ALA A 87 4.25 -2.09 9.76
CA ALA A 87 2.89 -2.31 10.22
C ALA A 87 2.27 -3.54 9.55
N SER A 88 2.52 -3.72 8.25
CA SER A 88 2.00 -4.85 7.49
C SER A 88 2.54 -6.19 8.03
N TYR A 89 3.83 -6.27 8.32
CA TYR A 89 4.42 -7.50 8.85
C TYR A 89 4.09 -7.74 10.32
N ALA A 90 3.72 -6.70 11.06
CA ALA A 90 3.26 -6.85 12.44
C ALA A 90 1.82 -7.38 12.52
N ALA A 91 1.05 -7.25 11.46
CA ALA A 91 -0.34 -7.68 11.44
C ALA A 91 -0.44 -9.20 11.41
N LYS A 92 -1.43 -9.72 12.11
CA LYS A 92 -1.74 -11.14 12.04
C LYS A 92 -2.61 -11.42 10.83
N ARG A 93 -2.35 -12.56 10.18
CA ARG A 93 -3.24 -13.04 9.14
C ARG A 93 -4.48 -13.61 9.81
N GLU A 94 -5.65 -13.09 9.44
CA GLU A 94 -6.90 -13.48 10.09
C GLU A 94 -7.38 -14.86 9.72
N SER A 95 -7.22 -15.27 8.46
CA SER A 95 -7.51 -16.64 8.10
C SER A 95 -6.24 -17.44 8.20
N GLY A 96 -6.33 -18.58 8.80
CA GLY A 96 -5.17 -19.45 8.92
C GLY A 96 -4.64 -19.82 7.55
N PRO A 97 -3.34 -20.11 7.47
CA PRO A 97 -2.80 -20.68 6.25
C PRO A 97 -3.56 -21.93 6.13
N ALA A 98 -4.39 -21.88 5.53
CA ALA A 98 -5.22 -22.90 5.49
C ALA A 98 -4.68 -24.08 6.12
N GLY A 99 -4.80 -23.99 6.58
CA GLY A 99 -4.57 -24.79 6.86
C GLY A 99 -4.07 -24.85 7.08
N HIS A 100 -4.11 -24.43 6.98
CA HIS A 100 -3.88 -24.25 7.08
C HIS A 100 -3.22 -24.36 6.83
N GLY A 101 -3.29 -24.40 6.94
CA GLY A 101 -2.29 -24.98 6.70
C GLY A 101 -1.55 -24.34 6.29
#